data_53b552243b6ff1e256a3d80834d0df5b
#
_entry.id   53b552243b6ff1e256a3d80834d0df5b
#
_cell.length_a   1.000
_cell.length_b   1.000
_cell.length_c   1.000
_cell.angle_alpha   90.00
_cell.angle_beta   90.00
_cell.angle_gamma   90.00
#
_symmetry.space_group_name_H-M   'P 1'
#
loop_
_entity.id
_entity.type
_entity.pdbx_description
1 polymer ?
#
loop_
_entity_poly.entity_id
_entity_poly.type
_entity_poly.pdbx_seq_one_letter_code
_entity_poly.pdbx_strand_id
1 'polypeptide(L)'
;NAYDIVFISGTTRQEKLYKHLGFTKFHENVGTKEAEYMPMYLLLGSENKVLDRMAQAQRINFLPGPVDLSQDVIAKLSKQLYSHRSNEFVSLTKNTLSKIENILDVKTATILHGSATLANEAIMAQLKGRGLNNGFVLANGEFGNRLVRETKRHGLNIDCYSVGFGESFDLDILAEKLNSGNYDFVYLVHNETSVGILNDLDEITRIVKE
;
A
#
# COMPACT_ATOMS: atom_id res chain seq x y z
N ASN A 1 -15.91 27.05 -9.49
CA ASN A 1 -14.58 27.34 -10.01
C ASN A 1 -14.13 26.15 -10.80
N ALA A 2 -14.24 26.24 -12.13
CA ALA A 2 -13.73 25.21 -13.01
C ALA A 2 -12.22 25.38 -13.13
N TYR A 3 -11.47 24.28 -12.94
CA TYR A 3 -10.08 24.24 -13.36
C TYR A 3 -10.05 24.08 -14.87
N ASP A 4 -9.22 24.84 -15.55
CA ASP A 4 -9.14 24.82 -17.01
C ASP A 4 -8.21 23.75 -17.55
N ILE A 5 -7.40 23.16 -16.69
CA ILE A 5 -6.37 22.19 -17.05
C ILE A 5 -6.19 21.12 -15.97
N VAL A 6 -5.99 19.88 -16.39
CA VAL A 6 -5.65 18.74 -15.52
C VAL A 6 -4.29 18.20 -15.91
N PHE A 7 -3.38 18.05 -14.97
CA PHE A 7 -2.09 17.40 -15.16
C PHE A 7 -2.11 16.01 -14.56
N ILE A 8 -1.51 15.06 -15.27
CA ILE A 8 -1.30 13.69 -14.78
C ILE A 8 0.12 13.23 -15.08
N SER A 9 0.55 12.21 -14.35
CA SER A 9 1.72 11.41 -14.65
C SER A 9 1.24 10.04 -15.11
N GLY A 10 1.14 9.85 -16.41
CA GLY A 10 0.66 8.61 -17.01
C GLY A 10 1.78 7.59 -17.20
N THR A 11 1.48 6.30 -17.02
CA THR A 11 2.46 5.24 -17.32
C THR A 11 2.60 5.05 -18.83
N THR A 12 3.82 4.76 -19.31
CA THR A 12 4.09 4.52 -20.74
C THR A 12 3.27 3.36 -21.32
N ARG A 13 2.92 2.37 -20.49
CA ARG A 13 2.08 1.23 -20.88
C ARG A 13 0.65 1.63 -21.25
N GLN A 14 0.16 2.73 -20.73
CA GLN A 14 -1.24 3.21 -20.92
C GLN A 14 -1.35 4.41 -21.87
N GLU A 15 -0.31 4.72 -22.62
CA GLU A 15 -0.26 5.90 -23.51
C GLU A 15 -1.46 6.00 -24.45
N LYS A 16 -1.85 4.87 -25.05
CA LYS A 16 -3.02 4.84 -25.98
C LYS A 16 -4.32 5.22 -25.27
N LEU A 17 -4.50 4.78 -24.03
CA LEU A 17 -5.67 5.13 -23.22
C LEU A 17 -5.70 6.63 -22.92
N TYR A 18 -4.58 7.19 -22.46
CA TYR A 18 -4.51 8.61 -22.14
C TYR A 18 -4.74 9.49 -23.35
N LYS A 19 -4.17 9.13 -24.52
CA LYS A 19 -4.44 9.83 -25.78
C LYS A 19 -5.92 9.74 -26.18
N HIS A 20 -6.56 8.57 -26.01
CA HIS A 20 -7.99 8.41 -26.27
C HIS A 20 -8.86 9.27 -25.35
N LEU A 21 -8.44 9.48 -24.10
CA LEU A 21 -9.07 10.37 -23.14
C LEU A 21 -8.80 11.85 -23.39
N GLY A 22 -7.97 12.18 -24.41
CA GLY A 22 -7.66 13.55 -24.79
C GLY A 22 -6.46 14.17 -24.09
N PHE A 23 -5.71 13.37 -23.32
CA PHE A 23 -4.48 13.86 -22.71
C PHE A 23 -3.37 14.05 -23.74
N THR A 24 -2.65 15.14 -23.62
CA THR A 24 -1.49 15.49 -24.46
C THR A 24 -0.22 15.44 -23.64
N LYS A 25 0.79 14.74 -24.16
CA LYS A 25 2.13 14.74 -23.58
C LYS A 25 2.79 16.10 -23.80
N PHE A 26 3.40 16.67 -22.75
CA PHE A 26 4.03 18.00 -22.82
C PHE A 26 5.52 18.01 -22.44
N HIS A 27 6.06 16.90 -22.00
CA HIS A 27 7.48 16.77 -21.65
C HIS A 27 7.97 15.36 -22.01
N GLU A 28 9.29 15.15 -22.06
CA GLU A 28 9.88 13.83 -22.16
C GLU A 28 9.48 12.94 -20.98
N ASN A 29 9.61 11.63 -21.16
CA ASN A 29 9.31 10.70 -20.10
C ASN A 29 10.28 10.90 -18.94
N VAL A 30 9.79 10.71 -17.73
CA VAL A 30 10.54 10.86 -16.48
C VAL A 30 10.51 9.55 -15.69
N GLY A 31 11.55 9.31 -14.89
CA GLY A 31 11.65 8.09 -14.08
C GLY A 31 12.86 7.23 -14.45
N THR A 32 12.81 5.96 -14.08
CA THR A 32 13.84 4.97 -14.37
C THR A 32 13.38 4.04 -15.50
N LYS A 33 14.28 3.17 -15.99
CA LYS A 33 13.92 2.16 -17.01
C LYS A 33 12.83 1.20 -16.54
N GLU A 34 12.73 0.99 -15.22
CA GLU A 34 11.75 0.10 -14.58
C GLU A 34 10.40 0.77 -14.33
N ALA A 35 10.41 2.10 -14.17
CA ALA A 35 9.21 2.90 -13.86
C ALA A 35 9.26 4.24 -14.60
N GLU A 36 8.85 4.22 -15.84
CA GLU A 36 8.84 5.40 -16.71
C GLU A 36 7.44 5.99 -16.82
N TYR A 37 7.33 7.30 -16.64
CA TYR A 37 6.09 8.06 -16.64
C TYR A 37 6.12 9.16 -17.70
N MET A 38 4.95 9.44 -18.28
CA MET A 38 4.73 10.52 -19.23
C MET A 38 4.03 11.68 -18.55
N PRO A 39 4.63 12.87 -18.44
CA PRO A 39 3.93 14.08 -18.05
C PRO A 39 2.89 14.46 -19.13
N MET A 40 1.63 14.52 -18.74
CA MET A 40 0.52 14.79 -19.66
C MET A 40 -0.43 15.82 -19.07
N TYR A 41 -1.12 16.55 -19.93
CA TYR A 41 -2.17 17.49 -19.53
C TYR A 41 -3.43 17.27 -20.38
N LEU A 42 -4.54 17.73 -19.84
CA LEU A 42 -5.83 17.80 -20.50
C LEU A 42 -6.41 19.19 -20.29
N LEU A 43 -6.84 19.83 -21.36
CA LEU A 43 -7.62 21.07 -21.29
C LEU A 43 -9.09 20.74 -21.06
N LEU A 44 -9.65 21.25 -19.98
CA LEU A 44 -11.08 21.15 -19.68
C LEU A 44 -11.81 22.23 -20.48
N GLY A 45 -12.89 21.86 -21.17
CA GLY A 45 -13.62 22.79 -22.06
C GLY A 45 -13.41 22.53 -23.57
N SER A 46 -12.47 21.67 -23.97
CA SER A 46 -12.54 21.05 -25.27
C SER A 46 -13.70 20.05 -25.31
N GLU A 47 -14.52 20.03 -26.35
CA GLU A 47 -15.64 19.07 -26.51
C GLU A 47 -15.13 17.63 -26.54
N ASN A 48 -14.82 17.07 -25.36
CA ASN A 48 -14.40 15.69 -25.23
C ASN A 48 -15.59 14.84 -24.79
N LYS A 49 -16.35 14.33 -25.77
CA LYS A 49 -17.53 13.48 -25.55
C LYS A 49 -17.27 12.26 -24.64
N VAL A 50 -16.02 11.78 -24.56
CA VAL A 50 -15.64 10.67 -23.68
C VAL A 50 -15.61 11.16 -22.24
N LEU A 51 -14.99 12.32 -21.97
CA LEU A 51 -14.95 12.91 -20.66
C LEU A 51 -16.32 13.36 -20.16
N ASP A 52 -17.16 13.91 -21.06
CA ASP A 52 -18.53 14.30 -20.71
C ASP A 52 -19.37 13.10 -20.30
N ARG A 53 -19.22 11.97 -21.00
CA ARG A 53 -19.86 10.70 -20.60
C ARG A 53 -19.32 10.18 -19.27
N MET A 54 -18.00 10.25 -19.03
CA MET A 54 -17.39 9.84 -17.77
C MET A 54 -17.79 10.77 -16.60
N ALA A 55 -17.95 12.05 -16.86
CA ALA A 55 -18.40 13.03 -15.85
C ALA A 55 -19.87 12.83 -15.47
N GLN A 56 -20.70 12.33 -16.40
CA GLN A 56 -22.10 11.99 -16.17
C GLN A 56 -22.30 10.59 -15.59
N ALA A 57 -21.33 9.69 -15.78
CA ALA A 57 -21.35 8.36 -15.18
C ALA A 57 -21.05 8.45 -13.67
N GLN A 58 -21.73 7.63 -12.89
CA GLN A 58 -21.37 7.45 -11.50
C GLN A 58 -19.92 6.99 -11.43
N ARG A 59 -19.04 7.81 -10.83
CA ARG A 59 -17.63 7.46 -10.70
C ARG A 59 -17.50 6.30 -9.74
N ILE A 60 -16.96 5.21 -10.22
CA ILE A 60 -16.61 4.05 -9.40
C ILE A 60 -15.10 4.07 -9.21
N ASN A 61 -14.66 4.11 -7.97
CA ASN A 61 -13.26 4.09 -7.62
C ASN A 61 -12.77 2.62 -7.50
N PHE A 62 -11.86 2.22 -8.38
CA PHE A 62 -11.22 0.90 -8.38
C PHE A 62 -9.80 0.92 -7.79
N LEU A 63 -9.40 2.03 -7.17
CA LEU A 63 -8.09 2.11 -6.54
C LEU A 63 -8.04 1.20 -5.29
N PRO A 64 -6.92 0.50 -5.05
CA PRO A 64 -6.73 -0.25 -3.81
C PRO A 64 -6.62 0.67 -2.58
N GLY A 65 -6.34 1.94 -2.80
CA GLY A 65 -6.31 3.03 -1.83
C GLY A 65 -5.85 4.34 -2.47
N PRO A 66 -6.41 5.49 -2.08
CA PRO A 66 -7.56 5.65 -1.19
C PRO A 66 -8.87 5.15 -1.80
N VAL A 67 -9.72 4.54 -0.96
CA VAL A 67 -11.05 4.05 -1.35
C VAL A 67 -12.13 5.09 -1.06
N ASP A 68 -13.30 4.96 -1.71
CA ASP A 68 -14.44 5.80 -1.43
C ASP A 68 -14.99 5.51 -0.01
N LEU A 69 -15.29 6.58 0.71
CA LEU A 69 -15.87 6.49 2.03
C LEU A 69 -17.40 6.35 1.94
N SER A 70 -17.98 5.51 2.79
CA SER A 70 -19.44 5.46 2.92
C SER A 70 -19.99 6.78 3.45
N GLN A 71 -21.25 7.10 3.11
CA GLN A 71 -21.90 8.34 3.57
C GLN A 71 -21.95 8.43 5.10
N ASP A 72 -22.10 7.31 5.80
CA ASP A 72 -22.09 7.25 7.26
C ASP A 72 -20.73 7.65 7.83
N VAL A 73 -19.63 7.25 7.21
CA VAL A 73 -18.26 7.65 7.62
C VAL A 73 -18.07 9.13 7.35
N ILE A 74 -18.45 9.62 6.16
CA ILE A 74 -18.37 11.06 5.82
C ILE A 74 -19.16 11.91 6.81
N ALA A 75 -20.38 11.49 7.15
CA ALA A 75 -21.23 12.19 8.13
C ALA A 75 -20.61 12.21 9.54
N LYS A 76 -19.81 11.22 9.90
CA LYS A 76 -19.07 11.21 11.18
C LYS A 76 -17.86 12.15 11.13
N LEU A 77 -17.15 12.21 10.02
CA LEU A 77 -16.00 13.10 9.84
C LEU A 77 -16.38 14.59 9.84
N SER A 78 -17.61 14.92 9.44
CA SER A 78 -18.12 16.28 9.43
C SER A 78 -18.56 16.82 10.81
N LYS A 79 -18.55 15.97 11.85
CA LYS A 79 -18.91 16.40 13.22
C LYS A 79 -17.77 17.15 13.88
N GLN A 80 -18.14 17.99 14.88
CA GLN A 80 -17.16 18.66 15.70
C GLN A 80 -16.25 17.64 16.40
N LEU A 81 -14.95 17.89 16.32
CA LEU A 81 -13.95 17.02 16.93
C LEU A 81 -13.90 17.20 18.44
N TYR A 82 -13.71 16.12 19.16
CA TYR A 82 -13.42 16.15 20.59
C TYR A 82 -11.96 16.56 20.84
N SER A 83 -11.71 17.21 21.96
CA SER A 83 -10.33 17.35 22.43
C SER A 83 -9.72 15.95 22.68
N HIS A 84 -8.49 15.74 22.24
CA HIS A 84 -7.77 14.47 22.48
C HIS A 84 -7.58 14.15 23.98
N ARG A 85 -7.80 15.12 24.88
CA ARG A 85 -7.72 14.98 26.34
C ARG A 85 -9.08 14.84 27.00
N SER A 86 -10.18 14.93 26.25
CA SER A 86 -11.52 14.79 26.82
C SER A 86 -11.85 13.34 27.14
N ASN A 87 -12.72 13.12 28.13
CA ASN A 87 -13.20 11.79 28.49
C ASN A 87 -13.93 11.10 27.34
N GLU A 88 -14.63 11.87 26.51
CA GLU A 88 -15.32 11.39 25.31
C GLU A 88 -14.35 10.81 24.31
N PHE A 89 -13.23 11.52 24.04
CA PHE A 89 -12.20 11.04 23.13
C PHE A 89 -11.48 9.80 23.67
N VAL A 90 -11.16 9.78 24.96
CA VAL A 90 -10.55 8.60 25.63
C VAL A 90 -11.48 7.39 25.51
N SER A 91 -12.77 7.57 25.78
CA SER A 91 -13.77 6.50 25.66
C SER A 91 -13.92 6.01 24.23
N LEU A 92 -13.97 6.94 23.26
CA LEU A 92 -14.02 6.61 21.82
C LEU A 92 -12.80 5.78 21.40
N THR A 93 -11.61 6.19 21.81
CA THR A 93 -10.37 5.50 21.49
C THR A 93 -10.35 4.09 22.08
N LYS A 94 -10.68 3.92 23.36
CA LYS A 94 -10.76 2.61 24.01
C LYS A 94 -11.75 1.69 23.30
N ASN A 95 -12.96 2.17 22.99
CA ASN A 95 -13.98 1.39 22.30
C ASN A 95 -13.51 1.00 20.89
N THR A 96 -12.79 1.87 20.18
CA THR A 96 -12.25 1.58 18.84
C THR A 96 -11.18 0.51 18.91
N LEU A 97 -10.23 0.62 19.85
CA LEU A 97 -9.18 -0.39 20.06
C LEU A 97 -9.79 -1.75 20.39
N SER A 98 -10.74 -1.80 21.34
CA SER A 98 -11.43 -3.05 21.71
C SER A 98 -12.14 -3.72 20.52
N LYS A 99 -12.75 -2.94 19.63
CA LYS A 99 -13.34 -3.49 18.40
C LYS A 99 -12.29 -4.06 17.45
N ILE A 100 -11.17 -3.37 17.28
CA ILE A 100 -10.06 -3.85 16.45
C ILE A 100 -9.48 -5.15 17.04
N GLU A 101 -9.26 -5.18 18.33
CA GLU A 101 -8.75 -6.36 19.07
C GLU A 101 -9.67 -7.57 18.86
N ASN A 102 -10.98 -7.37 18.96
CA ASN A 102 -11.96 -8.42 18.73
C ASN A 102 -12.02 -8.89 17.26
N ILE A 103 -11.93 -7.97 16.28
CA ILE A 103 -11.95 -8.32 14.85
C ILE A 103 -10.70 -9.11 14.46
N LEU A 104 -9.56 -8.76 15.02
CA LEU A 104 -8.26 -9.37 14.69
C LEU A 104 -7.92 -10.56 15.60
N ASP A 105 -8.74 -10.86 16.61
CA ASP A 105 -8.49 -11.88 17.65
C ASP A 105 -7.11 -11.71 18.31
N VAL A 106 -6.79 -10.49 18.71
CA VAL A 106 -5.51 -10.12 19.34
C VAL A 106 -5.73 -9.55 20.73
N LYS A 107 -4.74 -9.72 21.61
CA LYS A 107 -4.80 -9.22 22.98
C LYS A 107 -4.66 -7.70 23.08
N THR A 108 -3.96 -7.09 22.13
CA THR A 108 -3.64 -5.66 22.17
C THR A 108 -3.48 -5.13 20.76
N ALA A 109 -4.11 -4.01 20.49
CA ALA A 109 -3.95 -3.24 19.26
C ALA A 109 -3.43 -1.83 19.56
N THR A 110 -2.73 -1.23 18.60
CA THR A 110 -2.28 0.16 18.66
C THR A 110 -2.60 0.86 17.35
N ILE A 111 -3.12 2.06 17.45
CA ILE A 111 -3.37 2.92 16.28
C ILE A 111 -2.25 3.95 16.19
N LEU A 112 -1.53 3.93 15.07
CA LEU A 112 -0.56 4.96 14.72
C LEU A 112 -1.21 5.98 13.79
N HIS A 113 -1.12 7.25 14.14
CA HIS A 113 -1.67 8.32 13.33
C HIS A 113 -0.75 8.64 12.16
N GLY A 114 -0.97 7.98 11.06
CA GLY A 114 -0.16 8.12 9.84
C GLY A 114 -0.55 7.11 8.77
N SER A 115 0.29 6.98 7.75
CA SER A 115 0.12 6.00 6.69
C SER A 115 0.52 4.59 7.14
N ALA A 116 0.16 3.56 6.36
CA ALA A 116 0.65 2.19 6.57
C ALA A 116 2.19 2.10 6.59
N THR A 117 2.87 2.99 5.88
CA THR A 117 4.34 3.10 5.94
C THR A 117 4.83 3.40 7.35
N LEU A 118 4.14 4.27 8.10
CA LEU A 118 4.51 4.54 9.49
C LEU A 118 4.37 3.29 10.38
N ALA A 119 3.36 2.46 10.10
CA ALA A 119 3.19 1.19 10.82
C ALA A 119 4.36 0.23 10.53
N ASN A 120 4.78 0.12 9.28
CA ASN A 120 5.95 -0.67 8.89
C ASN A 120 7.23 -0.15 9.57
N GLU A 121 7.48 1.16 9.52
CA GLU A 121 8.62 1.80 10.19
C GLU A 121 8.61 1.52 11.70
N ALA A 122 7.45 1.59 12.35
CA ALA A 122 7.31 1.29 13.77
C ALA A 122 7.62 -0.18 14.10
N ILE A 123 7.20 -1.13 13.25
CA ILE A 123 7.52 -2.55 13.41
C ILE A 123 9.04 -2.76 13.31
N MET A 124 9.68 -2.21 12.28
CA MET A 124 11.12 -2.34 12.08
C MET A 124 11.94 -1.72 13.22
N ALA A 125 11.51 -0.56 13.72
CA ALA A 125 12.12 0.08 14.88
C ALA A 125 11.99 -0.79 16.15
N GLN A 126 10.84 -1.45 16.35
CA GLN A 126 10.63 -2.37 17.45
C GLN A 126 11.51 -3.62 17.35
N LEU A 127 11.59 -4.25 16.16
CA LEU A 127 12.46 -5.40 15.91
C LEU A 127 13.90 -5.04 16.28
N LYS A 128 14.40 -3.92 15.76
CA LYS A 128 15.74 -3.41 16.07
C LYS A 128 15.93 -3.14 17.56
N GLY A 129 14.98 -2.46 18.19
CA GLY A 129 15.03 -2.12 19.62
C GLY A 129 14.99 -3.34 20.55
N ARG A 130 14.46 -4.46 20.09
CA ARG A 130 14.43 -5.75 20.81
C ARG A 130 15.63 -6.66 20.51
N GLY A 131 16.54 -6.23 19.64
CA GLY A 131 17.69 -7.03 19.24
C GLY A 131 17.36 -8.14 18.21
N LEU A 132 16.16 -8.14 17.66
CA LEU A 132 15.74 -9.05 16.58
C LEU A 132 16.26 -8.50 15.25
N ASN A 133 17.49 -8.82 14.92
CA ASN A 133 18.23 -8.16 13.85
C ASN A 133 18.28 -8.92 12.53
N ASN A 134 18.02 -10.22 12.55
CA ASN A 134 18.16 -11.08 11.39
C ASN A 134 16.78 -11.42 10.82
N GLY A 135 16.50 -11.03 9.63
CA GLY A 135 15.19 -11.22 9.00
C GLY A 135 15.25 -11.90 7.65
N PHE A 136 14.11 -12.45 7.26
CA PHE A 136 13.91 -12.98 5.94
C PHE A 136 12.73 -12.23 5.27
N VAL A 137 12.95 -11.65 4.08
CA VAL A 137 11.93 -10.84 3.40
C VAL A 137 11.54 -11.50 2.09
N LEU A 138 10.23 -11.65 1.87
CA LEU A 138 9.68 -12.12 0.61
C LEU A 138 9.20 -10.93 -0.23
N ALA A 139 9.56 -10.91 -1.52
CA ALA A 139 9.22 -9.83 -2.43
C ALA A 139 8.82 -10.34 -3.82
N ASN A 140 7.59 -10.03 -4.25
CA ASN A 140 7.05 -10.35 -5.57
C ASN A 140 6.33 -9.17 -6.25
N GLY A 141 6.61 -7.95 -5.77
CA GLY A 141 6.09 -6.70 -6.30
C GLY A 141 6.73 -5.47 -5.68
N GLU A 142 6.17 -4.30 -5.96
CA GLU A 142 6.75 -3.03 -5.50
C GLU A 142 6.73 -2.89 -3.97
N PHE A 143 5.64 -3.33 -3.32
CA PHE A 143 5.56 -3.21 -1.86
C PHE A 143 6.50 -4.21 -1.16
N GLY A 144 6.67 -5.42 -1.69
CA GLY A 144 7.68 -6.35 -1.21
C GLY A 144 9.09 -5.78 -1.35
N ASN A 145 9.44 -5.24 -2.51
CA ASN A 145 10.72 -4.57 -2.73
C ASN A 145 10.92 -3.35 -1.82
N ARG A 146 9.84 -2.65 -1.50
CA ARG A 146 9.86 -1.55 -0.55
C ARG A 146 10.19 -2.03 0.86
N LEU A 147 9.61 -3.14 1.33
CA LEU A 147 9.95 -3.74 2.61
C LEU A 147 11.45 -4.06 2.70
N VAL A 148 12.04 -4.62 1.63
CA VAL A 148 13.49 -4.87 1.56
C VAL A 148 14.29 -3.58 1.78
N ARG A 149 13.92 -2.49 1.10
CA ARG A 149 14.61 -1.20 1.22
C ARG A 149 14.45 -0.59 2.62
N GLU A 150 13.25 -0.64 3.16
CA GLU A 150 12.93 -0.09 4.49
C GLU A 150 13.66 -0.85 5.59
N THR A 151 13.64 -2.18 5.56
CA THR A 151 14.33 -3.04 6.52
C THR A 151 15.83 -2.78 6.56
N LYS A 152 16.46 -2.68 5.38
CA LYS A 152 17.89 -2.32 5.28
C LYS A 152 18.20 -0.92 5.84
N ARG A 153 17.30 0.05 5.63
CA ARG A 153 17.45 1.41 6.15
C ARG A 153 17.44 1.46 7.68
N HIS A 154 16.68 0.57 8.32
CA HIS A 154 16.71 0.40 9.78
C HIS A 154 17.95 -0.33 10.29
N GLY A 155 18.86 -0.74 9.41
CA GLY A 155 20.09 -1.45 9.78
C GLY A 155 19.82 -2.85 10.30
N LEU A 156 18.77 -3.51 9.81
CA LEU A 156 18.49 -4.92 10.04
C LEU A 156 19.22 -5.75 8.98
N ASN A 157 19.76 -6.90 9.37
CA ASN A 157 20.35 -7.87 8.47
C ASN A 157 19.24 -8.71 7.86
N ILE A 158 19.17 -8.75 6.54
CA ILE A 158 18.12 -9.53 5.89
C ILE A 158 18.65 -10.34 4.72
N ASP A 159 18.12 -11.53 4.61
CA ASP A 159 18.06 -12.28 3.38
C ASP A 159 16.73 -12.02 2.67
N CYS A 160 16.73 -12.16 1.35
CA CYS A 160 15.56 -11.88 0.54
C CYS A 160 15.30 -13.02 -0.44
N TYR A 161 14.07 -13.51 -0.46
CA TYR A 161 13.57 -14.32 -1.55
C TYR A 161 12.69 -13.45 -2.45
N SER A 162 13.27 -13.06 -3.59
CA SER A 162 12.57 -12.25 -4.58
C SER A 162 12.29 -13.11 -5.81
N VAL A 163 11.05 -13.01 -6.29
CA VAL A 163 10.59 -13.57 -7.56
C VAL A 163 10.16 -12.46 -8.50
N GLY A 164 9.83 -12.79 -9.75
CA GLY A 164 9.34 -11.80 -10.72
C GLY A 164 8.06 -11.10 -10.24
N PHE A 165 7.83 -9.88 -10.74
CA PHE A 165 6.63 -9.11 -10.42
C PHE A 165 5.37 -9.90 -10.81
N GLY A 166 4.54 -10.21 -9.82
CA GLY A 166 3.32 -10.96 -10.03
C GLY A 166 3.51 -12.49 -10.07
N GLU A 167 4.68 -12.99 -9.73
CA GLU A 167 4.92 -14.43 -9.58
C GLU A 167 4.64 -14.88 -8.15
N SER A 168 4.15 -16.12 -8.02
CA SER A 168 3.97 -16.76 -6.72
C SER A 168 5.31 -17.29 -6.21
N PHE A 169 5.45 -17.35 -4.89
CA PHE A 169 6.61 -17.98 -4.26
C PHE A 169 6.52 -19.51 -4.41
N ASP A 170 7.63 -20.12 -4.77
CA ASP A 170 7.79 -21.57 -4.66
C ASP A 170 8.02 -21.93 -3.19
N LEU A 171 7.12 -22.75 -2.64
CA LEU A 171 7.10 -23.05 -1.22
C LEU A 171 8.23 -24.01 -0.80
N ASP A 172 8.67 -24.88 -1.69
CA ASP A 172 9.79 -25.79 -1.42
C ASP A 172 11.10 -25.00 -1.35
N ILE A 173 11.30 -24.05 -2.29
CA ILE A 173 12.44 -23.15 -2.26
C ILE A 173 12.39 -22.24 -1.04
N LEU A 174 11.21 -21.79 -0.63
CA LEU A 174 11.03 -20.98 0.59
C LEU A 174 11.48 -21.78 1.82
N ALA A 175 11.01 -23.01 1.97
CA ALA A 175 11.38 -23.89 3.08
C ALA A 175 12.89 -24.15 3.12
N GLU A 176 13.51 -24.45 1.97
CA GLU A 176 14.96 -24.64 1.88
C GLU A 176 15.73 -23.39 2.35
N LYS A 177 15.32 -22.22 1.87
CA LYS A 177 15.97 -20.94 2.23
C LYS A 177 15.82 -20.61 3.72
N LEU A 178 14.66 -20.84 4.28
CA LEU A 178 14.42 -20.60 5.72
C LEU A 178 15.26 -21.54 6.59
N ASN A 179 15.37 -22.81 6.18
CA ASN A 179 16.18 -23.81 6.89
C ASN A 179 17.69 -23.56 6.78
N SER A 180 18.14 -22.80 5.77
CA SER A 180 19.56 -22.49 5.57
C SER A 180 20.07 -21.33 6.45
N GLY A 181 19.17 -20.62 7.13
CA GLY A 181 19.49 -19.45 7.95
C GLY A 181 18.94 -19.54 9.36
N ASN A 182 19.25 -18.53 10.16
CA ASN A 182 18.68 -18.34 11.48
C ASN A 182 18.05 -16.94 11.54
N TYR A 183 16.73 -16.89 11.45
CA TYR A 183 15.97 -15.64 11.33
C TYR A 183 15.12 -15.39 12.57
N ASP A 184 15.13 -14.14 13.02
CA ASP A 184 14.30 -13.68 14.13
C ASP A 184 12.87 -13.35 13.65
N PHE A 185 12.70 -13.04 12.35
CA PHE A 185 11.42 -12.69 11.77
C PHE A 185 11.38 -12.97 10.25
N VAL A 186 10.16 -13.19 9.77
CA VAL A 186 9.85 -13.20 8.33
C VAL A 186 8.92 -12.02 8.03
N TYR A 187 9.17 -11.30 6.93
CA TYR A 187 8.40 -10.15 6.53
C TYR A 187 7.96 -10.25 5.08
N LEU A 188 6.65 -10.10 4.82
CA LEU A 188 6.07 -10.17 3.50
C LEU A 188 4.85 -9.25 3.36
N VAL A 189 4.45 -8.99 2.13
CA VAL A 189 3.19 -8.32 1.81
C VAL A 189 2.12 -9.40 1.53
N HIS A 190 1.05 -9.43 2.34
CA HIS A 190 -0.05 -10.39 2.12
C HIS A 190 -0.75 -10.13 0.80
N ASN A 191 -1.25 -8.91 0.60
CA ASN A 191 -1.87 -8.48 -0.66
C ASN A 191 -0.95 -7.51 -1.39
N GLU A 192 -0.20 -8.01 -2.37
CA GLU A 192 0.69 -7.21 -3.20
C GLU A 192 -0.12 -6.46 -4.27
N THR A 193 -0.66 -5.32 -3.88
CA THR A 193 -1.59 -4.53 -4.71
C THR A 193 -0.96 -3.92 -5.95
N SER A 194 0.37 -3.83 -6.03
CA SER A 194 1.06 -3.33 -7.23
C SER A 194 0.89 -4.26 -8.43
N VAL A 195 0.60 -5.54 -8.19
CA VAL A 195 0.43 -6.58 -9.22
C VAL A 195 -0.87 -7.38 -9.06
N GLY A 196 -1.63 -7.16 -7.98
CA GLY A 196 -2.92 -7.80 -7.74
C GLY A 196 -2.82 -9.25 -7.27
N ILE A 197 -1.75 -9.61 -6.53
CA ILE A 197 -1.56 -10.95 -5.97
C ILE A 197 -1.87 -10.97 -4.49
N LEU A 198 -2.63 -11.97 -4.08
CA LEU A 198 -2.79 -12.37 -2.69
C LEU A 198 -1.83 -13.53 -2.41
N ASN A 199 -0.82 -13.31 -1.59
CA ASN A 199 0.12 -14.33 -1.19
C ASN A 199 -0.54 -15.31 -0.20
N ASP A 200 -0.25 -16.60 -0.33
CA ASP A 200 -0.79 -17.65 0.54
C ASP A 200 -0.17 -17.56 1.93
N LEU A 201 -0.78 -16.72 2.79
CA LEU A 201 -0.28 -16.47 4.12
C LEU A 201 -0.35 -17.71 5.02
N ASP A 202 -1.35 -18.57 4.81
CA ASP A 202 -1.54 -19.78 5.63
C ASP A 202 -0.40 -20.77 5.39
N GLU A 203 -0.11 -21.08 4.13
CA GLU A 203 0.99 -21.99 3.78
C GLU A 203 2.36 -21.39 4.12
N ILE A 204 2.59 -20.11 3.84
CA ILE A 204 3.83 -19.44 4.24
C ILE A 204 4.01 -19.47 5.75
N THR A 205 2.95 -19.19 6.53
CA THR A 205 3.02 -19.20 7.99
C THR A 205 3.28 -20.61 8.54
N ARG A 206 2.73 -21.64 7.91
CA ARG A 206 2.99 -23.03 8.28
C ARG A 206 4.48 -23.35 8.14
N ILE A 207 5.08 -23.02 7.00
CA ILE A 207 6.52 -23.24 6.74
C ILE A 207 7.41 -22.46 7.72
N VAL A 208 7.05 -21.21 8.03
CA VAL A 208 7.82 -20.35 8.96
C VAL A 208 7.80 -20.89 10.40
N LYS A 209 6.78 -21.68 10.80
CA LYS A 209 6.64 -22.22 12.15
C LYS A 209 7.24 -23.61 12.33
N GLU A 210 7.53 -24.31 11.26
CA GLU A 210 8.24 -25.59 11.26
C GLU A 210 9.75 -25.40 11.47
#